data_1f4a1b0329274e8d34e0b387c3773b1a
#
_entry.id   1f4a1b0329274e8d34e0b387c3773b1a
#
_cell.length_a   1.000
_cell.length_b   1.000
_cell.length_c   1.000
_cell.angle_alpha   90.00
_cell.angle_beta   90.00
_cell.angle_gamma   90.00
#
_symmetry.space_group_name_H-M   'P 1'
#
loop_
_entity.id
_entity.type
_entity.pdbx_description
1 polymer ?
#
loop_
_entity_poly.entity_id
_entity_poly.type
_entity_poly.pdbx_seq_one_letter_code
_entity_poly.pdbx_strand_id
1 'polypeptide(L)'
;NKNKLLMKKSGFKEEWQQNPACMHGTKYETAVQLLYQMKNNVKLYEFGSIVHDKYSMISASPDGITEKGVMVEIKVPYKRKITGIPPIYYWYQMQQQLEVCNLDRVDFVECNISEYLNKKQFLSDVNPVNNINSFYNKQDNVKNIVIEYYKKNRGGRMALDWIYPDKFLKMDQIDNWINQSREKINANDTTLYSRAIYYKINIYSCTQVWRDKEWWQNNYTRFLDFWKEVEHYRKIGYESLVPKKRPRKPIVTKCLIDDDE
;
A
#
# COMPACT_ATOMS: atom_id res chain seq x y z
N ASN A 1 -3.42 3.30 -18.53
CA ASN A 1 -3.87 4.19 -19.60
C ASN A 1 -2.99 5.46 -19.56
N LYS A 2 -2.16 5.66 -20.62
CA LYS A 2 -1.20 6.77 -20.76
C LYS A 2 -1.88 8.13 -20.61
N ASN A 3 -3.00 8.35 -21.27
CA ASN A 3 -3.73 9.64 -21.23
C ASN A 3 -4.19 9.99 -19.81
N LYS A 4 -4.69 9.03 -19.04
CA LYS A 4 -5.08 9.29 -17.65
C LYS A 4 -3.87 9.74 -16.80
N LEU A 5 -2.72 9.14 -17.02
CA LEU A 5 -1.49 9.52 -16.31
C LEU A 5 -0.99 10.91 -16.75
N LEU A 6 -1.03 11.21 -18.06
CA LEU A 6 -0.70 12.53 -18.59
C LEU A 6 -1.59 13.62 -17.99
N MET A 7 -2.90 13.42 -18.00
CA MET A 7 -3.85 14.35 -17.38
C MET A 7 -3.50 14.61 -15.92
N LYS A 8 -3.29 13.54 -15.14
CA LYS A 8 -2.96 13.63 -13.71
C LYS A 8 -1.65 14.40 -13.48
N LYS A 9 -0.63 14.15 -14.28
CA LYS A 9 0.68 14.84 -14.17
C LYS A 9 0.64 16.25 -14.73
N SER A 10 -0.34 16.58 -15.58
CA SER A 10 -0.53 17.92 -16.16
C SER A 10 -1.49 18.82 -15.37
N GLY A 11 -1.93 18.40 -14.19
CA GLY A 11 -2.72 19.25 -13.28
C GLY A 11 -4.17 18.86 -13.11
N PHE A 12 -4.65 17.80 -13.79
CA PHE A 12 -5.98 17.27 -13.54
C PHE A 12 -6.08 16.72 -12.12
N LYS A 13 -6.99 17.30 -11.33
CA LYS A 13 -7.31 16.84 -9.99
C LYS A 13 -8.44 15.83 -10.06
N GLU A 14 -8.12 14.56 -9.95
CA GLU A 14 -9.12 13.51 -9.76
C GLU A 14 -9.64 13.57 -8.31
N GLU A 15 -10.96 13.57 -8.13
CA GLU A 15 -11.52 13.39 -6.79
C GLU A 15 -11.07 12.04 -6.24
N TRP A 16 -10.33 12.09 -5.14
CA TRP A 16 -9.84 10.87 -4.52
C TRP A 16 -11.00 10.10 -3.88
N GLN A 17 -11.32 8.95 -4.45
CA GLN A 17 -12.28 8.03 -3.86
C GLN A 17 -11.54 7.00 -3.01
N GLN A 18 -11.99 6.83 -1.78
CA GLN A 18 -11.47 5.78 -0.90
C GLN A 18 -11.67 4.42 -1.55
N ASN A 19 -10.57 3.75 -1.88
CA ASN A 19 -10.58 2.40 -2.37
C ASN A 19 -10.29 1.44 -1.20
N PRO A 20 -11.20 0.50 -0.85
CA PRO A 20 -10.99 -0.45 0.24
C PRO A 20 -9.67 -1.24 0.13
N ALA A 21 -9.24 -1.58 -1.09
CA ALA A 21 -7.97 -2.28 -1.29
C ALA A 21 -6.74 -1.39 -0.97
N CYS A 22 -6.78 -0.10 -1.33
CA CYS A 22 -5.73 0.85 -0.97
C CYS A 22 -5.70 1.08 0.55
N MET A 23 -6.87 1.24 1.18
CA MET A 23 -6.97 1.39 2.63
C MET A 23 -6.43 0.17 3.37
N HIS A 24 -6.71 -1.03 2.87
CA HIS A 24 -6.18 -2.27 3.44
C HIS A 24 -4.65 -2.30 3.35
N GLY A 25 -4.08 -1.93 2.20
CA GLY A 25 -2.63 -1.80 2.01
C GLY A 25 -2.01 -0.85 3.02
N THR A 26 -2.49 0.39 3.06
CA THR A 26 -2.00 1.43 3.98
C THR A 26 -2.14 1.01 5.44
N LYS A 27 -3.28 0.43 5.82
CA LYS A 27 -3.51 -0.04 7.19
C LYS A 27 -2.51 -1.08 7.66
N TYR A 28 -2.01 -1.96 6.80
CA TYR A 28 -1.16 -3.06 7.24
C TYR A 28 0.31 -2.94 6.85
N GLU A 29 0.69 -1.90 6.13
CA GLU A 29 2.08 -1.66 5.73
C GLU A 29 3.01 -1.60 6.94
N THR A 30 2.69 -0.79 7.96
CA THR A 30 3.47 -0.69 9.21
C THR A 30 3.55 -2.02 9.96
N ALA A 31 2.48 -2.82 9.96
CA ALA A 31 2.50 -4.14 10.57
C ALA A 31 3.46 -5.10 9.85
N VAL A 32 3.56 -5.00 8.53
CA VAL A 32 4.50 -5.80 7.73
C VAL A 32 5.94 -5.29 7.88
N GLN A 33 6.15 -3.98 7.98
CA GLN A 33 7.47 -3.40 8.31
C GLN A 33 7.98 -3.96 9.63
N LEU A 34 7.13 -3.98 10.65
CA LEU A 34 7.48 -4.56 11.96
C LEU A 34 7.88 -6.03 11.86
N LEU A 35 7.10 -6.83 11.10
CA LEU A 35 7.41 -8.24 10.88
C LEU A 35 8.74 -8.43 10.12
N TYR A 36 8.95 -7.64 9.07
CA TYR A 36 10.19 -7.69 8.29
C TYR A 36 11.42 -7.39 9.15
N GLN A 37 11.36 -6.31 9.94
CA GLN A 37 12.44 -5.93 10.85
C GLN A 37 12.76 -7.03 11.86
N MET A 38 11.72 -7.62 12.46
CA MET A 38 11.88 -8.71 13.42
C MET A 38 12.49 -9.96 12.78
N LYS A 39 12.00 -10.38 11.61
CA LYS A 39 12.49 -11.58 10.92
C LYS A 39 13.94 -11.49 10.45
N ASN A 40 14.35 -10.31 10.02
CA ASN A 40 15.67 -10.10 9.44
C ASN A 40 16.68 -9.50 10.45
N ASN A 41 16.22 -9.18 11.67
CA ASN A 41 17.01 -8.50 12.70
C ASN A 41 17.70 -7.25 12.14
N VAL A 42 16.90 -6.37 11.54
CA VAL A 42 17.34 -5.11 10.92
C VAL A 42 16.43 -3.97 11.33
N LYS A 43 16.95 -2.74 11.22
CA LYS A 43 16.13 -1.53 11.29
C LYS A 43 15.74 -1.11 9.88
N LEU A 44 14.49 -0.68 9.74
CA LEU A 44 13.95 -0.12 8.51
C LEU A 44 13.72 1.38 8.70
N TYR A 45 14.26 2.18 7.80
CA TYR A 45 14.12 3.63 7.79
C TYR A 45 13.19 4.04 6.65
N GLU A 46 12.24 4.91 6.96
CA GLU A 46 11.35 5.49 5.98
C GLU A 46 11.95 6.76 5.39
N PHE A 47 11.77 6.93 4.10
CA PHE A 47 12.20 8.10 3.36
C PHE A 47 10.99 8.71 2.65
N GLY A 48 10.99 10.02 2.53
CA GLY A 48 10.04 10.68 1.67
C GLY A 48 10.32 10.42 0.19
N SER A 49 9.91 11.33 -0.67
CA SER A 49 10.23 11.23 -2.10
C SER A 49 11.71 11.54 -2.34
N ILE A 50 12.46 10.55 -2.77
CA ILE A 50 13.87 10.67 -3.20
C ILE A 50 13.87 11.02 -4.69
N VAL A 51 14.60 12.05 -5.07
CA VAL A 51 14.72 12.52 -6.46
C VAL A 51 15.96 11.91 -7.08
N HIS A 52 15.85 11.48 -8.33
CA HIS A 52 16.98 10.94 -9.10
C HIS A 52 18.04 12.02 -9.35
N ASP A 53 19.30 11.72 -9.10
CA ASP A 53 20.43 12.66 -9.19
C ASP A 53 20.51 13.38 -10.54
N LYS A 54 20.31 12.65 -11.64
CA LYS A 54 20.42 13.18 -13.00
C LYS A 54 19.10 13.67 -13.58
N TYR A 55 17.96 13.09 -13.19
CA TYR A 55 16.65 13.32 -13.81
C TYR A 55 15.64 13.78 -12.76
N SER A 56 15.59 15.07 -12.50
CA SER A 56 14.78 15.68 -11.42
C SER A 56 13.28 15.40 -11.52
N MET A 57 12.78 15.01 -12.71
CA MET A 57 11.40 14.60 -12.92
C MET A 57 11.10 13.16 -12.48
N ILE A 58 12.13 12.38 -12.20
CA ILE A 58 12.01 10.99 -11.75
C ILE A 58 12.28 10.96 -10.25
N SER A 59 11.36 10.37 -9.50
CA SER A 59 11.49 10.20 -8.06
C SER A 59 10.93 8.85 -7.62
N ALA A 60 11.35 8.41 -6.44
CA ALA A 60 10.89 7.19 -5.81
C ALA A 60 10.56 7.43 -4.34
N SER A 61 9.60 6.68 -3.82
CA SER A 61 9.29 6.61 -2.39
C SER A 61 9.27 5.13 -2.04
N PRO A 62 10.41 4.54 -1.63
CA PRO A 62 10.43 3.17 -1.13
C PRO A 62 9.68 3.08 0.19
N ASP A 63 9.09 1.93 0.49
CA ASP A 63 8.42 1.69 1.76
C ASP A 63 9.42 1.60 2.92
N GLY A 64 10.70 1.42 2.60
CA GLY A 64 11.81 1.57 3.53
C GLY A 64 13.15 1.14 2.94
N ILE A 65 14.23 1.54 3.63
CA ILE A 65 15.59 1.08 3.35
C ILE A 65 16.21 0.65 4.67
N THR A 66 16.81 -0.53 4.70
CA THR A 66 17.49 -1.03 5.90
C THR A 66 18.81 -0.31 6.15
N GLU A 67 19.33 -0.39 7.38
CA GLU A 67 20.68 0.10 7.72
C GLU A 67 21.79 -0.59 6.90
N LYS A 68 21.46 -1.72 6.24
CA LYS A 68 22.38 -2.47 5.37
C LYS A 68 22.25 -2.09 3.90
N GLY A 69 21.46 -1.06 3.57
CA GLY A 69 21.27 -0.60 2.19
C GLY A 69 20.39 -1.53 1.34
N VAL A 70 19.53 -2.34 1.95
CA VAL A 70 18.53 -3.13 1.24
C VAL A 70 17.23 -2.35 1.21
N MET A 71 16.74 -2.07 0.01
CA MET A 71 15.41 -1.47 -0.17
C MET A 71 14.32 -2.50 0.13
N VAL A 72 13.20 -2.04 0.65
CA VAL A 72 12.02 -2.88 0.92
C VAL A 72 10.82 -2.27 0.21
N GLU A 73 10.10 -3.10 -0.51
CA GLU A 73 8.81 -2.76 -1.13
C GLU A 73 7.75 -3.71 -0.61
N ILE A 74 6.72 -3.17 0.04
CA ILE A 74 5.69 -3.93 0.76
C ILE A 74 4.38 -3.92 -0.02
N LYS A 75 3.75 -5.07 -0.14
CA LYS A 75 2.41 -5.19 -0.69
C LYS A 75 1.53 -6.06 0.21
N VAL A 76 0.36 -5.53 0.57
CA VAL A 76 -0.66 -6.26 1.32
C VAL A 76 -1.91 -6.35 0.44
N PRO A 77 -1.94 -7.30 -0.50
CA PRO A 77 -3.04 -7.41 -1.46
C PRO A 77 -4.34 -7.82 -0.76
N TYR A 78 -5.43 -7.09 -1.05
CA TYR A 78 -6.75 -7.36 -0.48
C TYR A 78 -7.37 -8.68 -0.99
N LYS A 79 -7.19 -8.99 -2.29
CA LYS A 79 -7.78 -10.18 -2.92
C LYS A 79 -6.81 -10.98 -3.79
N ARG A 80 -5.72 -10.37 -4.24
CA ARG A 80 -4.78 -11.03 -5.15
C ARG A 80 -4.04 -12.15 -4.43
N LYS A 81 -3.93 -13.30 -5.08
CA LYS A 81 -3.11 -14.42 -4.59
C LYS A 81 -1.62 -14.04 -4.60
N ILE A 82 -0.93 -14.39 -3.54
CA ILE A 82 0.53 -14.26 -3.42
C ILE A 82 1.15 -15.53 -4.02
N THR A 83 2.09 -15.36 -4.94
CA THR A 83 2.73 -16.44 -5.67
C THR A 83 4.23 -16.55 -5.38
N GLY A 84 4.79 -15.56 -4.66
CA GLY A 84 6.24 -15.43 -4.48
C GLY A 84 6.97 -14.88 -5.71
N ILE A 85 6.25 -14.60 -6.80
CA ILE A 85 6.81 -14.01 -8.01
C ILE A 85 6.22 -12.60 -8.15
N PRO A 86 7.05 -11.54 -8.13
CA PRO A 86 6.58 -10.18 -8.30
C PRO A 86 5.87 -10.00 -9.65
N PRO A 87 4.64 -9.48 -9.67
CA PRO A 87 4.01 -9.06 -10.92
C PRO A 87 4.91 -8.09 -11.70
N ILE A 88 4.93 -8.19 -13.01
CA ILE A 88 5.84 -7.43 -13.87
C ILE A 88 5.77 -5.91 -13.65
N TYR A 89 4.59 -5.36 -13.34
CA TYR A 89 4.42 -3.93 -13.09
C TYR A 89 5.06 -3.49 -11.75
N TYR A 90 5.12 -4.36 -10.72
CA TYR A 90 5.89 -4.11 -9.51
C TYR A 90 7.38 -4.27 -9.74
N TRP A 91 7.78 -5.20 -10.61
CA TRP A 91 9.17 -5.32 -11.00
C TRP A 91 9.66 -4.02 -11.66
N TYR A 92 8.89 -3.44 -12.60
CA TYR A 92 9.24 -2.14 -13.20
C TYR A 92 9.30 -1.01 -12.17
N GLN A 93 8.37 -0.98 -11.22
CA GLN A 93 8.41 -0.02 -10.13
C GLN A 93 9.70 -0.16 -9.33
N MET A 94 10.06 -1.36 -8.92
CA MET A 94 11.27 -1.64 -8.16
C MET A 94 12.55 -1.31 -8.93
N GLN A 95 12.62 -1.57 -10.23
CA GLN A 95 13.78 -1.19 -11.05
C GLN A 95 13.97 0.34 -11.08
N GLN A 96 12.88 1.11 -11.22
CA GLN A 96 12.94 2.56 -11.15
C GLN A 96 13.37 3.04 -9.76
N GLN A 97 12.85 2.45 -8.71
CA GLN A 97 13.20 2.80 -7.32
C GLN A 97 14.66 2.50 -7.03
N LEU A 98 15.16 1.33 -7.44
CA LEU A 98 16.57 0.94 -7.28
C LEU A 98 17.51 1.88 -8.01
N GLU A 99 17.13 2.33 -9.21
CA GLU A 99 17.91 3.32 -9.96
C GLU A 99 17.96 4.67 -9.23
N VAL A 100 16.81 5.18 -8.80
CA VAL A 100 16.69 6.47 -8.10
C VAL A 100 17.46 6.46 -6.78
N CYS A 101 17.36 5.37 -6.01
CA CYS A 101 18.01 5.24 -4.71
C CYS A 101 19.48 4.79 -4.82
N ASN A 102 19.96 4.47 -6.02
CA ASN A 102 21.27 3.89 -6.30
C ASN A 102 21.59 2.69 -5.42
N LEU A 103 20.64 1.77 -5.32
CA LEU A 103 20.76 0.52 -4.57
C LEU A 103 20.75 -0.67 -5.52
N ASP A 104 21.36 -1.78 -5.07
CA ASP A 104 21.51 -2.97 -5.92
C ASP A 104 20.41 -4.00 -5.72
N ARG A 105 19.69 -3.97 -4.59
CA ARG A 105 18.70 -4.99 -4.23
C ARG A 105 17.50 -4.39 -3.51
N VAL A 106 16.33 -4.97 -3.80
CA VAL A 106 15.10 -4.76 -3.05
C VAL A 106 14.54 -6.11 -2.58
N ASP A 107 14.08 -6.14 -1.35
CA ASP A 107 13.28 -7.23 -0.82
C ASP A 107 11.80 -6.88 -1.06
N PHE A 108 11.17 -7.61 -1.99
CA PHE A 108 9.75 -7.49 -2.29
C PHE A 108 8.96 -8.34 -1.31
N VAL A 109 8.27 -7.68 -0.39
CA VAL A 109 7.54 -8.33 0.71
C VAL A 109 6.05 -8.29 0.44
N GLU A 110 5.42 -9.47 0.41
CA GLU A 110 3.98 -9.60 0.26
C GLU A 110 3.38 -10.33 1.46
N CYS A 111 2.32 -9.76 2.03
CA CYS A 111 1.60 -10.39 3.14
C CYS A 111 0.11 -10.53 2.84
N ASN A 112 -0.46 -11.69 3.16
CA ASN A 112 -1.90 -11.85 3.28
C ASN A 112 -2.31 -11.72 4.74
N ILE A 113 -3.20 -10.79 5.02
CA ILE A 113 -3.65 -10.47 6.36
C ILE A 113 -5.16 -10.61 6.45
N SER A 114 -5.64 -11.25 7.51
CA SER A 114 -7.06 -11.33 7.84
C SER A 114 -7.34 -10.77 9.24
N GLU A 115 -8.51 -10.16 9.38
CA GLU A 115 -9.01 -9.67 10.66
C GLU A 115 -9.85 -10.74 11.35
N TYR A 116 -9.76 -10.79 12.67
CA TYR A 116 -10.67 -11.55 13.50
C TYR A 116 -11.96 -10.77 13.71
N LEU A 117 -13.09 -11.45 13.78
CA LEU A 117 -14.39 -10.80 14.02
C LEU A 117 -14.42 -10.07 15.37
N ASN A 118 -13.73 -10.60 16.37
CA ASN A 118 -13.69 -10.03 17.71
C ASN A 118 -12.52 -10.60 18.53
N LYS A 119 -12.31 -10.04 19.72
CA LYS A 119 -11.28 -10.48 20.66
C LYS A 119 -11.42 -11.94 21.06
N LYS A 120 -12.65 -12.47 21.22
CA LYS A 120 -12.87 -13.87 21.61
C LYS A 120 -12.31 -14.82 20.55
N GLN A 121 -12.59 -14.56 19.27
CA GLN A 121 -12.02 -15.35 18.17
C GLN A 121 -10.49 -15.25 18.11
N PHE A 122 -9.94 -14.03 18.30
CA PHE A 122 -8.50 -13.83 18.36
C PHE A 122 -7.83 -14.63 19.50
N LEU A 123 -8.42 -14.66 20.69
CA LEU A 123 -7.89 -15.40 21.84
C LEU A 123 -8.02 -16.91 21.66
N SER A 124 -9.11 -17.39 21.04
CA SER A 124 -9.32 -18.82 20.81
C SER A 124 -8.45 -19.42 19.70
N ASP A 125 -7.88 -18.60 18.83
CA ASP A 125 -6.94 -19.06 17.80
C ASP A 125 -5.55 -19.25 18.42
N VAL A 126 -5.36 -20.41 19.06
CA VAL A 126 -4.11 -20.77 19.76
C VAL A 126 -3.04 -21.33 18.82
N ASN A 127 -3.42 -21.73 17.60
CA ASN A 127 -2.53 -22.25 16.57
C ASN A 127 -2.78 -21.58 15.21
N PRO A 128 -2.53 -20.30 15.05
CA PRO A 128 -2.79 -19.60 13.79
C PRO A 128 -1.88 -20.00 12.62
N VAL A 129 -0.95 -20.93 12.84
CA VAL A 129 0.14 -21.28 11.91
C VAL A 129 -0.27 -22.34 10.87
N ASN A 130 -1.52 -22.70 10.75
CA ASN A 130 -1.91 -23.75 9.81
C ASN A 130 -1.98 -23.20 8.39
N ASN A 131 -0.88 -23.18 7.66
CA ASN A 131 -0.71 -22.93 6.23
C ASN A 131 0.05 -21.65 5.84
N ILE A 132 1.14 -21.34 6.49
CA ILE A 132 2.17 -20.57 5.80
C ILE A 132 2.80 -21.55 4.81
N ASN A 133 2.49 -21.36 3.53
CA ASN A 133 3.12 -22.12 2.45
C ASN A 133 4.62 -22.23 2.68
N SER A 134 5.13 -23.42 2.45
CA SER A 134 6.45 -23.96 2.74
C SER A 134 7.70 -23.17 2.30
N PHE A 135 7.55 -21.97 1.79
CA PHE A 135 8.65 -21.09 1.46
C PHE A 135 9.27 -20.39 2.67
N TYR A 136 8.58 -20.35 3.82
CA TYR A 136 9.07 -19.68 5.01
C TYR A 136 8.75 -20.46 6.29
N ASN A 137 9.77 -20.58 7.12
CA ASN A 137 9.82 -21.36 8.34
C ASN A 137 8.59 -21.27 9.25
N LYS A 138 8.17 -22.38 9.57
CA LYS A 138 7.20 -23.08 10.37
C LYS A 138 6.73 -22.51 11.72
N GLN A 139 7.05 -21.33 12.22
CA GLN A 139 6.76 -21.08 13.66
C GLN A 139 6.29 -19.67 14.02
N ASP A 140 6.03 -18.80 13.08
CA ASP A 140 5.61 -17.46 13.46
C ASP A 140 4.10 -17.37 13.56
N ASN A 141 3.65 -17.49 14.80
CA ASN A 141 2.31 -17.15 15.23
C ASN A 141 2.13 -15.63 15.12
N VAL A 142 1.98 -15.11 13.91
CA VAL A 142 2.08 -13.67 13.63
C VAL A 142 0.70 -13.08 13.70
N LYS A 143 0.17 -12.98 14.89
CA LYS A 143 -1.03 -12.21 15.13
C LYS A 143 -0.73 -11.04 16.06
N ASN A 144 -1.39 -9.92 15.81
CA ASN A 144 -1.22 -8.70 16.56
C ASN A 144 -2.49 -7.86 16.49
N ILE A 145 -2.38 -6.62 16.84
CA ILE A 145 -3.48 -5.67 16.98
C ILE A 145 -3.08 -4.34 16.35
N VAL A 146 -4.06 -3.62 15.83
CA VAL A 146 -3.94 -2.23 15.43
C VAL A 146 -5.14 -1.46 15.99
N ILE A 147 -4.93 -0.23 16.45
CA ILE A 147 -6.02 0.66 16.84
C ILE A 147 -6.33 1.60 15.70
N GLU A 148 -7.61 1.64 15.35
CA GLU A 148 -8.19 2.58 14.41
C GLU A 148 -8.74 3.77 15.18
N TYR A 149 -8.44 4.98 14.72
CA TYR A 149 -8.90 6.22 15.32
C TYR A 149 -9.11 7.31 14.26
N TYR A 150 -9.83 8.35 14.60
CA TYR A 150 -9.99 9.52 13.75
C TYR A 150 -9.09 10.64 14.22
N LYS A 151 -8.51 11.38 13.28
CA LYS A 151 -7.65 12.54 13.53
C LYS A 151 -8.07 13.71 12.64
N LYS A 152 -8.15 14.91 13.21
CA LYS A 152 -8.36 16.13 12.42
C LYS A 152 -7.16 16.38 11.52
N ASN A 153 -7.41 16.48 10.22
CA ASN A 153 -6.41 16.92 9.25
C ASN A 153 -6.25 18.45 9.28
N ARG A 154 -5.30 18.97 8.50
CA ARG A 154 -5.05 20.43 8.40
C ARG A 154 -6.28 21.24 7.94
N GLY A 155 -7.23 20.63 7.27
CA GLY A 155 -8.49 21.26 6.83
C GLY A 155 -9.63 21.09 7.85
N GLY A 156 -9.37 20.60 9.07
CA GLY A 156 -10.36 20.43 10.14
C GLY A 156 -11.27 19.20 9.96
N ARG A 157 -11.12 18.41 8.90
CA ARG A 157 -11.89 17.19 8.65
C ARG A 157 -11.31 16.01 9.41
N MET A 158 -12.17 15.18 9.98
CA MET A 158 -11.75 13.91 10.58
C MET A 158 -11.34 12.93 9.49
N ALA A 159 -10.12 12.40 9.61
CA ALA A 159 -9.57 11.38 8.74
C ALA A 159 -9.21 10.15 9.58
N LEU A 160 -9.36 8.98 8.97
CA LEU A 160 -9.01 7.70 9.58
C LEU A 160 -7.49 7.55 9.62
N ASP A 161 -6.98 7.08 10.76
CA ASP A 161 -5.57 6.82 11.00
C ASP A 161 -5.40 5.60 11.92
N TRP A 162 -4.18 5.07 12.07
CA TRP A 162 -3.91 3.84 12.80
C TRP A 162 -2.71 3.97 13.72
N ILE A 163 -2.78 3.33 14.89
CA ILE A 163 -1.66 3.18 15.82
C ILE A 163 -1.32 1.71 15.95
N TYR A 164 -0.03 1.42 15.90
CA TYR A 164 0.54 0.08 16.01
C TYR A 164 1.39 -0.03 17.26
N PRO A 165 1.46 -1.22 17.88
CA PRO A 165 2.49 -1.48 18.88
C PRO A 165 3.87 -1.49 18.18
N ASP A 166 4.88 -1.13 18.93
CA ASP A 166 6.29 -1.12 18.48
C ASP A 166 6.90 -2.52 18.33
N LYS A 167 6.16 -3.54 18.76
CA LYS A 167 6.53 -4.97 18.67
C LYS A 167 5.30 -5.87 18.63
N PHE A 168 5.49 -7.13 18.29
CA PHE A 168 4.45 -8.13 18.46
C PHE A 168 4.19 -8.38 19.95
N LEU A 169 2.97 -8.07 20.38
CA LEU A 169 2.58 -8.14 21.78
C LEU A 169 2.33 -9.59 22.20
N LYS A 170 2.71 -9.92 23.43
CA LYS A 170 2.23 -11.12 24.10
C LYS A 170 0.75 -10.94 24.48
N MET A 171 0.03 -12.05 24.62
CA MET A 171 -1.41 -12.03 24.88
C MET A 171 -1.81 -11.25 26.16
N ASP A 172 -1.00 -11.35 27.20
CA ASP A 172 -1.17 -10.65 28.48
C ASP A 172 -0.91 -9.12 28.39
N GLN A 173 -0.22 -8.66 27.36
CA GLN A 173 0.11 -7.24 27.15
C GLN A 173 -0.95 -6.47 26.37
N ILE A 174 -1.81 -7.17 25.62
CA ILE A 174 -2.73 -6.59 24.64
C ILE A 174 -3.71 -5.61 25.29
N ASP A 175 -4.37 -5.98 26.38
CA ASP A 175 -5.38 -5.16 27.03
C ASP A 175 -4.76 -3.88 27.62
N ASN A 176 -3.60 -4.03 28.23
CA ASN A 176 -2.90 -2.86 28.78
C ASN A 176 -2.50 -1.89 27.66
N TRP A 177 -1.99 -2.40 26.54
CA TRP A 177 -1.64 -1.56 25.40
C TRP A 177 -2.86 -0.85 24.78
N ILE A 178 -3.99 -1.55 24.65
CA ILE A 178 -5.24 -0.95 24.16
C ILE A 178 -5.68 0.21 25.07
N ASN A 179 -5.70 -0.02 26.39
CA ASN A 179 -6.15 0.98 27.35
C ASN A 179 -5.25 2.22 27.34
N GLN A 180 -3.94 2.04 27.39
CA GLN A 180 -2.97 3.13 27.30
C GLN A 180 -3.09 3.92 25.98
N SER A 181 -3.27 3.24 24.87
CA SER A 181 -3.45 3.88 23.57
C SER A 181 -4.77 4.65 23.48
N ARG A 182 -5.85 4.08 24.01
CA ARG A 182 -7.17 4.75 24.09
C ARG A 182 -7.10 6.03 24.92
N GLU A 183 -6.45 5.97 26.08
CA GLU A 183 -6.26 7.14 26.95
C GLU A 183 -5.48 8.23 26.23
N LYS A 184 -4.37 7.90 25.56
CA LYS A 184 -3.58 8.85 24.78
C LYS A 184 -4.38 9.50 23.64
N ILE A 185 -5.17 8.71 22.92
CA ILE A 185 -6.03 9.20 21.84
C ILE A 185 -7.08 10.16 22.39
N ASN A 186 -7.76 9.78 23.46
CA ASN A 186 -8.86 10.57 24.01
C ASN A 186 -8.40 11.80 24.81
N ALA A 187 -7.14 11.84 25.24
CA ALA A 187 -6.54 13.02 25.87
C ALA A 187 -6.27 14.17 24.88
N ASN A 188 -6.46 13.95 23.58
CA ASN A 188 -6.21 14.95 22.54
C ASN A 188 -7.51 15.31 21.82
N ASP A 189 -7.95 16.57 21.93
CA ASP A 189 -9.20 17.08 21.33
C ASP A 189 -9.28 16.97 19.80
N THR A 190 -8.16 16.67 19.14
CA THR A 190 -8.07 16.50 17.69
C THR A 190 -8.17 15.04 17.25
N THR A 191 -8.28 14.10 18.18
CA THR A 191 -8.33 12.67 17.92
C THR A 191 -9.52 12.01 18.62
N LEU A 192 -10.03 10.93 18.05
CA LEU A 192 -11.16 10.15 18.56
C LEU A 192 -10.90 8.67 18.35
N TYR A 193 -10.86 7.90 19.43
CA TYR A 193 -10.75 6.45 19.38
C TYR A 193 -11.95 5.84 18.65
N SER A 194 -11.71 4.90 17.76
CA SER A 194 -12.74 4.13 17.06
C SER A 194 -12.81 2.70 17.61
N ARG A 195 -11.80 1.88 17.30
CA ARG A 195 -11.81 0.48 17.70
C ARG A 195 -10.42 -0.15 17.70
N ALA A 196 -10.31 -1.28 18.39
CA ALA A 196 -9.18 -2.19 18.27
C ALA A 196 -9.50 -3.25 17.21
N ILE A 197 -8.58 -3.49 16.28
CA ILE A 197 -8.67 -4.49 15.21
C ILE A 197 -7.64 -5.56 15.49
N TYR A 198 -8.10 -6.80 15.64
CA TYR A 198 -7.28 -7.98 15.86
C TYR A 198 -7.02 -8.64 14.52
N TYR A 199 -5.76 -8.90 14.18
CA TYR A 199 -5.40 -9.44 12.86
C TYR A 199 -4.40 -10.59 12.98
N LYS A 200 -4.31 -11.37 11.91
CA LYS A 200 -3.23 -12.34 11.69
C LYS A 200 -2.64 -12.21 10.30
N ILE A 201 -1.36 -12.46 10.20
CA ILE A 201 -0.64 -12.60 8.95
C ILE A 201 -0.68 -14.07 8.57
N ASN A 202 -1.45 -14.40 7.53
CA ASN A 202 -1.64 -15.78 7.06
C ASN A 202 -0.50 -16.23 6.15
N ILE A 203 0.03 -15.28 5.35
CA ILE A 203 1.12 -15.53 4.40
C ILE A 203 2.11 -14.38 4.53
N TYR A 204 3.37 -14.72 4.61
CA TYR A 204 4.49 -13.80 4.43
C TYR A 204 5.37 -14.34 3.31
N SER A 205 5.64 -13.53 2.30
CA SER A 205 6.52 -13.84 1.18
C SER A 205 7.53 -12.72 1.02
N CYS A 206 8.80 -13.07 0.90
CA CYS A 206 9.87 -12.11 0.68
C CYS A 206 10.72 -12.59 -0.49
N THR A 207 10.70 -11.87 -1.60
CA THR A 207 11.41 -12.21 -2.81
C THR A 207 12.46 -11.16 -3.09
N GLN A 208 13.71 -11.58 -3.27
CA GLN A 208 14.79 -10.68 -3.62
C GLN A 208 14.73 -10.32 -5.10
N VAL A 209 14.77 -9.03 -5.40
CA VAL A 209 14.86 -8.53 -6.77
C VAL A 209 16.11 -7.68 -6.89
N TRP A 210 16.96 -8.03 -7.87
CA TRP A 210 18.19 -7.32 -8.14
C TRP A 210 17.98 -6.23 -9.17
N ARG A 211 18.78 -5.16 -9.05
CA ARG A 211 18.79 -4.05 -10.01
C ARG A 211 19.28 -4.52 -11.37
N ASP A 212 18.49 -4.23 -12.39
CA ASP A 212 18.81 -4.47 -13.79
C ASP A 212 19.24 -3.14 -14.44
N LYS A 213 20.54 -2.89 -14.47
CA LYS A 213 21.11 -1.68 -15.05
C LYS A 213 20.92 -1.63 -16.57
N GLU A 214 20.93 -2.78 -17.25
CA GLU A 214 20.72 -2.87 -18.69
C GLU A 214 19.27 -2.51 -19.04
N TRP A 215 18.32 -3.04 -18.30
CA TRP A 215 16.92 -2.65 -18.47
C TRP A 215 16.74 -1.13 -18.32
N TRP A 216 17.36 -0.51 -17.32
CA TRP A 216 17.29 0.94 -17.15
C TRP A 216 17.87 1.68 -18.35
N GLN A 217 19.07 1.32 -18.81
CA GLN A 217 19.72 1.95 -19.97
C GLN A 217 18.86 1.84 -21.24
N ASN A 218 18.14 0.74 -21.41
CA ASN A 218 17.27 0.51 -22.56
C ASN A 218 15.89 1.22 -22.44
N ASN A 219 15.51 1.73 -21.27
CA ASN A 219 14.17 2.24 -21.05
C ASN A 219 14.10 3.67 -20.51
N TYR A 220 15.16 4.26 -19.97
CA TYR A 220 15.11 5.59 -19.35
C TYR A 220 14.63 6.68 -20.31
N THR A 221 14.92 6.59 -21.60
CA THR A 221 14.45 7.55 -22.60
C THR A 221 12.93 7.64 -22.68
N ARG A 222 12.21 6.53 -22.42
CA ARG A 222 10.74 6.51 -22.37
C ARG A 222 10.19 7.40 -21.26
N PHE A 223 10.88 7.50 -20.12
CA PHE A 223 10.50 8.39 -19.03
C PHE A 223 10.71 9.85 -19.44
N LEU A 224 11.82 10.14 -20.13
CA LEU A 224 12.12 11.49 -20.62
C LEU A 224 11.10 11.93 -21.67
N ASP A 225 10.77 11.08 -22.62
CA ASP A 225 9.79 11.39 -23.66
C ASP A 225 8.38 11.57 -23.09
N PHE A 226 8.00 10.70 -22.12
CA PHE A 226 6.75 10.90 -21.38
C PHE A 226 6.73 12.24 -20.64
N TRP A 227 7.84 12.66 -20.05
CA TRP A 227 7.91 13.93 -19.36
C TRP A 227 7.80 15.12 -20.30
N LYS A 228 8.40 15.08 -21.50
CA LYS A 228 8.18 16.09 -22.55
C LYS A 228 6.69 16.24 -22.90
N GLU A 229 5.97 15.12 -23.00
CA GLU A 229 4.53 15.16 -23.20
C GLU A 229 3.80 15.82 -22.01
N VAL A 230 4.19 15.52 -20.77
CA VAL A 230 3.65 16.17 -19.57
C VAL A 230 3.87 17.70 -19.63
N GLU A 231 5.09 18.14 -19.96
CA GLU A 231 5.42 19.56 -20.09
C GLU A 231 4.62 20.24 -21.21
N HIS A 232 4.43 19.54 -22.31
CA HIS A 232 3.58 20.01 -23.41
C HIS A 232 2.13 20.26 -22.93
N TYR A 233 1.52 19.25 -22.29
CA TYR A 233 0.14 19.37 -21.78
C TYR A 233 0.00 20.33 -20.58
N ARG A 234 1.06 20.59 -19.84
CA ARG A 234 1.08 21.67 -18.83
C ARG A 234 0.99 23.06 -19.47
N LYS A 235 1.50 23.23 -20.69
CA LYS A 235 1.46 24.51 -21.43
C LYS A 235 0.15 24.73 -22.18
N ILE A 236 -0.37 23.68 -22.85
CA ILE A 236 -1.55 23.80 -23.74
C ILE A 236 -2.86 23.36 -23.10
N GLY A 237 -2.82 22.77 -21.87
CA GLY A 237 -3.98 22.16 -21.24
C GLY A 237 -4.11 20.67 -21.60
N TYR A 238 -4.85 19.93 -20.77
CA TYR A 238 -5.05 18.47 -20.91
C TYR A 238 -6.44 18.11 -21.45
N GLU A 239 -7.26 19.09 -21.82
CA GLU A 239 -8.66 18.92 -22.20
C GLU A 239 -8.83 17.98 -23.40
N SER A 240 -7.87 18.00 -24.32
CA SER A 240 -7.84 17.11 -25.49
C SER A 240 -7.64 15.63 -25.13
N LEU A 241 -7.11 15.35 -23.96
CA LEU A 241 -6.92 13.97 -23.45
C LEU A 241 -8.17 13.40 -22.77
N VAL A 242 -9.16 14.26 -22.47
CA VAL A 242 -10.39 13.83 -21.80
C VAL A 242 -11.21 12.96 -22.76
N PRO A 243 -11.56 11.72 -22.37
CA PRO A 243 -12.38 10.86 -23.21
C PRO A 243 -13.72 11.54 -23.54
N LYS A 244 -14.07 11.66 -24.81
CA LYS A 244 -15.41 12.11 -25.20
C LYS A 244 -16.43 11.11 -24.64
N LYS A 245 -17.42 11.63 -23.89
CA LYS A 245 -18.55 10.81 -23.42
C LYS A 245 -19.24 10.23 -24.64
N ARG A 246 -19.31 8.90 -24.71
CA ARG A 246 -20.15 8.26 -25.73
C ARG A 246 -21.59 8.72 -25.49
N PRO A 247 -22.32 9.17 -26.55
CA PRO A 247 -23.74 9.47 -26.39
C PRO A 247 -24.44 8.24 -25.83
N ARG A 248 -25.22 8.43 -24.77
CA ARG A 248 -26.06 7.35 -24.24
C ARG A 248 -27.01 6.93 -25.39
N LYS A 249 -26.96 5.65 -25.74
CA LYS A 249 -28.01 5.10 -26.63
C LYS A 249 -29.35 5.41 -25.96
N PRO A 250 -30.33 5.95 -26.70
CA PRO A 250 -31.66 6.15 -26.15
C PRO A 250 -32.15 4.80 -25.61
N ILE A 251 -32.61 4.81 -24.38
CA ILE A 251 -33.25 3.63 -23.79
C ILE A 251 -34.57 3.49 -24.58
N VAL A 252 -34.62 2.54 -25.49
CA VAL A 252 -35.87 2.15 -26.13
C VAL A 252 -36.65 1.37 -25.07
N THR A 253 -37.47 2.07 -24.32
CA THR A 253 -38.50 1.46 -23.46
C THR A 253 -39.60 0.94 -24.39
N LYS A 254 -39.36 -0.20 -25.04
CA LYS A 254 -40.50 -1.05 -25.47
C LYS A 254 -40.97 -1.74 -24.20
N CYS A 255 -42.14 -1.34 -23.76
CA CYS A 255 -42.94 -2.11 -22.81
C CYS A 255 -43.22 -3.46 -23.51
N LEU A 256 -42.66 -4.55 -23.00
CA LEU A 256 -42.91 -5.92 -23.46
C LEU A 256 -44.05 -6.55 -22.65
N ILE A 257 -44.99 -5.77 -22.23
CA ILE A 257 -46.26 -6.29 -21.72
C ILE A 257 -47.28 -5.94 -22.80
N ASP A 258 -47.46 -6.85 -23.72
CA ASP A 258 -48.69 -6.91 -24.51
C ASP A 258 -49.74 -7.49 -23.54
N ASP A 259 -50.66 -6.63 -23.08
CA ASP A 259 -51.90 -7.05 -22.47
C ASP A 259 -52.78 -7.64 -23.62
N ASP A 260 -52.68 -8.93 -23.82
CA ASP A 260 -53.65 -9.67 -24.64
C ASP A 260 -54.17 -10.85 -23.82
N GLU A 261 -55.47 -10.67 -23.43
CA GLU A 261 -56.55 -11.60 -23.05
C GLU A 261 -56.28 -12.64 -21.94
#